data_4ac891c173ef4bcbfc94612c2fcdf30e
#
_entry.id   4ac891c173ef4bcbfc94612c2fcdf30e
#
_cell.length_a   1.000
_cell.length_b   1.000
_cell.length_c   1.000
_cell.angle_alpha   90.00
_cell.angle_beta   90.00
_cell.angle_gamma   90.00
#
_symmetry.space_group_name_H-M   'P 1'
#
loop_
_entity.id
_entity.type
_entity.pdbx_description
1 polymer ?
#
loop_
_entity_poly.entity_id
_entity_poly.type
_entity_poly.pdbx_seq_one_letter_code
_entity_poly.pdbx_strand_id
1 'polypeptide(L)'
;MRTIFLTFAILLSILSICTPQCTVYKCNNSTDDCKVYSEEDGSYSIKKCKTIDQKCNFDETTKKGTCQYLPASFPAGEKCVNDTVCISEKCSGGVCQGKKETEDCENTNDCNIGLYCKDKKCKKVLAVNDTCTDEDECGYDSLCYDGKCQKMLSFPSGTQITSSLYTFLCETNKVIYIEGKYYCGTTTLIGTEKECKGEQTSCKYTAKYGDVTTEIEEVCKCNAQYKDKKFCPIGSTDKIFQDGIKAFQNHLTNSAPNHHITWKLIPRNYEDRRPFIIADFSPLYDDLPECLYDAFLSTNYVKVGMFGLFLLSLLF
;
A
#
# COMPACT_ATOMS: atom_id res chain seq x y z
N MET A 1 -9.38 -44.74 -27.52
CA MET A 1 -10.26 -43.64 -27.12
C MET A 1 -10.66 -43.64 -25.63
N ARG A 2 -11.01 -44.79 -25.02
CA ARG A 2 -11.39 -44.85 -23.57
C ARG A 2 -10.28 -44.46 -22.60
N THR A 3 -9.01 -44.72 -22.87
CA THR A 3 -7.87 -44.39 -22.02
C THR A 3 -7.54 -42.89 -21.98
N ILE A 4 -7.78 -42.17 -23.08
CA ILE A 4 -7.53 -40.71 -23.15
C ILE A 4 -8.56 -39.94 -22.33
N PHE A 5 -9.81 -40.43 -22.28
CA PHE A 5 -10.86 -39.81 -21.46
C PHE A 5 -10.62 -39.95 -19.96
N LEU A 6 -10.06 -41.08 -19.53
CA LEU A 6 -9.77 -41.31 -18.11
C LEU A 6 -8.61 -40.43 -17.61
N THR A 7 -7.57 -40.25 -18.42
CA THR A 7 -6.44 -39.37 -18.08
C THR A 7 -6.85 -37.90 -18.02
N PHE A 8 -7.75 -37.48 -18.92
CA PHE A 8 -8.27 -36.09 -18.90
C PHE A 8 -9.18 -35.82 -17.69
N ALA A 9 -10.00 -36.82 -17.29
CA ALA A 9 -10.85 -36.70 -16.08
C ALA A 9 -10.02 -36.65 -14.79
N ILE A 10 -8.92 -37.39 -14.70
CA ILE A 10 -8.01 -37.39 -13.56
C ILE A 10 -7.22 -36.07 -13.52
N LEU A 11 -6.78 -35.54 -14.66
CA LEU A 11 -6.13 -34.18 -14.70
C LEU A 11 -7.10 -33.06 -14.29
N LEU A 12 -8.35 -33.12 -14.73
CA LEU A 12 -9.38 -32.14 -14.33
C LEU A 12 -9.72 -32.23 -12.84
N SER A 13 -9.73 -33.44 -12.25
CA SER A 13 -9.98 -33.58 -10.80
C SER A 13 -8.81 -33.12 -9.93
N ILE A 14 -7.59 -33.20 -10.43
CA ILE A 14 -6.40 -32.67 -9.72
C ILE A 14 -6.34 -31.13 -9.80
N LEU A 15 -6.80 -30.53 -10.89
CA LEU A 15 -6.89 -29.06 -11.04
C LEU A 15 -7.99 -28.42 -10.18
N SER A 16 -8.98 -29.20 -9.73
CA SER A 16 -10.13 -28.69 -8.95
C SER A 16 -9.85 -28.49 -7.45
N ILE A 17 -8.69 -28.89 -6.93
CA ILE A 17 -8.44 -28.92 -5.46
C ILE A 17 -7.53 -27.78 -4.96
N CYS A 18 -6.95 -26.98 -5.84
CA CYS A 18 -6.17 -25.81 -5.42
C CYS A 18 -7.03 -24.54 -5.38
N THR A 19 -7.98 -24.45 -4.45
CA THR A 19 -8.39 -23.12 -3.99
C THR A 19 -7.20 -22.52 -3.28
N PRO A 20 -6.67 -21.35 -3.71
CA PRO A 20 -5.54 -20.75 -3.03
C PRO A 20 -5.94 -20.47 -1.58
N GLN A 21 -5.33 -21.21 -0.66
CA GLN A 21 -5.49 -20.98 0.76
C GLN A 21 -4.97 -19.59 1.11
N CYS A 22 -5.66 -18.91 2.02
CA CYS A 22 -5.21 -17.64 2.52
C CYS A 22 -3.94 -17.81 3.35
N THR A 23 -2.95 -16.96 3.13
CA THR A 23 -1.75 -16.92 3.96
C THR A 23 -2.09 -16.33 5.32
N VAL A 24 -1.78 -17.06 6.38
CA VAL A 24 -2.02 -16.64 7.77
C VAL A 24 -0.76 -16.07 8.38
N TYR A 25 -0.93 -14.98 9.11
CA TYR A 25 0.13 -14.33 9.87
C TYR A 25 -0.25 -14.27 11.35
N LYS A 26 0.70 -14.58 12.23
CA LYS A 26 0.54 -14.55 13.69
C LYS A 26 1.63 -13.69 14.30
N CYS A 27 1.31 -12.93 15.34
CA CYS A 27 2.35 -12.27 16.13
C CYS A 27 3.13 -13.28 16.96
N ASN A 28 4.43 -13.16 16.93
CA ASN A 28 5.32 -14.00 17.71
C ASN A 28 6.21 -13.15 18.62
N ASN A 29 6.12 -13.39 19.91
CA ASN A 29 6.92 -12.69 20.92
C ASN A 29 8.10 -13.52 21.44
N SER A 30 8.26 -14.77 20.99
CA SER A 30 9.14 -15.75 21.62
C SER A 30 10.45 -16.04 20.90
N THR A 31 10.64 -15.60 19.66
CA THR A 31 11.87 -15.87 18.89
C THR A 31 12.62 -14.59 18.55
N ASP A 32 13.92 -14.71 18.28
CA ASP A 32 14.74 -13.57 17.80
C ASP A 32 14.51 -13.28 16.31
N ASP A 33 13.94 -14.25 15.59
CA ASP A 33 13.60 -14.10 14.19
C ASP A 33 12.38 -13.19 14.02
N CYS A 34 12.43 -12.22 13.11
CA CYS A 34 11.35 -11.28 12.87
C CYS A 34 10.22 -11.87 11.98
N LYS A 35 10.50 -12.93 11.24
CA LYS A 35 9.52 -13.69 10.45
C LYS A 35 9.94 -15.15 10.36
N VAL A 36 9.03 -16.06 10.64
CA VAL A 36 9.26 -17.52 10.56
C VAL A 36 8.07 -18.16 9.86
N TYR A 37 8.33 -18.99 8.86
CA TYR A 37 7.31 -19.83 8.25
C TYR A 37 7.19 -21.16 8.97
N SER A 38 5.98 -21.57 9.29
CA SER A 38 5.64 -22.88 9.84
C SER A 38 5.08 -23.80 8.74
N GLU A 39 5.76 -24.89 8.44
CA GLU A 39 5.28 -25.90 7.48
C GLU A 39 4.10 -26.68 8.03
N GLU A 40 3.98 -26.81 9.34
CA GLU A 40 2.93 -27.58 10.00
C GLU A 40 1.54 -27.00 9.75
N ASP A 41 1.38 -25.70 9.83
CA ASP A 41 0.09 -25.03 9.63
C ASP A 41 0.06 -24.06 8.43
N GLY A 42 1.18 -23.89 7.74
CA GLY A 42 1.30 -23.00 6.57
C GLY A 42 1.19 -21.52 6.92
N SER A 43 1.52 -21.13 8.17
CA SER A 43 1.43 -19.76 8.64
C SER A 43 2.79 -19.10 8.80
N TYR A 44 2.79 -17.76 8.81
CA TYR A 44 3.95 -16.96 9.17
C TYR A 44 3.78 -16.41 10.59
N SER A 45 4.81 -16.60 11.42
CA SER A 45 4.94 -15.91 12.71
C SER A 45 5.79 -14.66 12.51
N ILE A 46 5.32 -13.51 13.00
CA ILE A 46 5.94 -12.21 12.77
C ILE A 46 6.20 -11.48 14.08
N LYS A 47 7.36 -10.82 14.14
CA LYS A 47 7.77 -9.97 15.23
C LYS A 47 8.31 -8.66 14.69
N LYS A 48 7.93 -7.56 15.31
CA LYS A 48 8.50 -6.24 14.99
C LYS A 48 9.99 -6.20 15.37
N CYS A 49 10.81 -5.64 14.50
CA CYS A 49 12.19 -5.34 14.83
C CYS A 49 12.28 -4.28 15.94
N LYS A 50 13.32 -4.38 16.78
CA LYS A 50 13.43 -3.57 18.02
C LYS A 50 13.56 -2.07 17.75
N THR A 51 14.17 -1.70 16.64
CA THR A 51 14.49 -0.32 16.31
C THR A 51 13.94 0.04 14.94
N ILE A 52 13.62 1.32 14.74
CA ILE A 52 13.02 1.84 13.50
C ILE A 52 13.97 1.72 12.29
N ASP A 53 15.27 1.68 12.54
CA ASP A 53 16.33 1.53 11.54
C ASP A 53 16.61 0.07 11.14
N GLN A 54 15.81 -0.86 11.66
CA GLN A 54 15.86 -2.27 11.28
C GLN A 54 14.69 -2.65 10.39
N LYS A 55 14.96 -3.51 9.42
CA LYS A 55 13.97 -4.18 8.56
C LYS A 55 14.09 -5.68 8.72
N CYS A 56 12.97 -6.37 8.67
CA CYS A 56 12.94 -7.82 8.59
C CYS A 56 13.35 -8.28 7.19
N ASN A 57 14.52 -8.88 7.07
CA ASN A 57 14.98 -9.52 5.84
C ASN A 57 14.66 -11.02 5.92
N PHE A 58 13.72 -11.46 5.07
CA PHE A 58 13.24 -12.85 5.05
C PHE A 58 13.98 -13.64 3.97
N ASP A 59 14.57 -14.76 4.38
CA ASP A 59 15.23 -15.72 3.49
C ASP A 59 14.23 -16.82 3.12
N GLU A 60 13.91 -16.91 1.84
CA GLU A 60 12.96 -17.90 1.30
C GLU A 60 13.49 -19.34 1.39
N THR A 61 14.82 -19.53 1.47
CA THR A 61 15.43 -20.86 1.57
C THR A 61 15.34 -21.41 2.99
N THR A 62 15.71 -20.60 3.97
CA THR A 62 15.66 -20.99 5.39
C THR A 62 14.29 -20.79 6.00
N LYS A 63 13.38 -20.10 5.31
CA LYS A 63 12.05 -19.72 5.81
C LYS A 63 12.07 -18.90 7.09
N LYS A 64 13.16 -18.14 7.31
CA LYS A 64 13.36 -17.30 8.47
C LYS A 64 13.73 -15.88 8.09
N GLY A 65 13.31 -14.92 8.90
CA GLY A 65 13.61 -13.51 8.75
C GLY A 65 14.44 -13.00 9.91
N THR A 66 15.47 -12.24 9.62
CA THR A 66 16.31 -11.58 10.62
C THR A 66 16.19 -10.07 10.52
N CYS A 67 16.20 -9.39 11.67
CA CYS A 67 16.23 -7.94 11.71
C CYS A 67 17.61 -7.44 11.29
N GLN A 68 17.67 -6.71 10.21
CA GLN A 68 18.89 -6.12 9.67
C GLN A 68 18.80 -4.61 9.66
N TYR A 69 19.89 -3.94 9.97
CA TYR A 69 19.97 -2.49 9.83
C TYR A 69 19.85 -2.10 8.35
N LEU A 70 19.13 -1.04 8.11
CA LEU A 70 18.96 -0.46 6.77
C LEU A 70 19.99 0.67 6.61
N PRO A 71 21.12 0.44 5.93
CA PRO A 71 22.07 1.50 5.69
C PRO A 71 21.47 2.52 4.70
N ALA A 72 21.74 3.79 4.92
CA ALA A 72 21.45 4.90 3.98
C ALA A 72 20.05 4.86 3.35
N SER A 73 19.00 4.64 4.14
CA SER A 73 17.64 4.46 3.61
C SER A 73 16.61 5.45 4.15
N PHE A 74 17.01 6.33 5.07
CA PHE A 74 16.12 7.32 5.66
C PHE A 74 16.27 8.65 4.93
N PRO A 75 15.22 9.12 4.24
CA PRO A 75 15.22 10.44 3.63
C PRO A 75 15.20 11.56 4.68
N ALA A 76 15.37 12.79 4.22
CA ALA A 76 15.26 13.96 5.08
C ALA A 76 13.92 14.02 5.83
N GLY A 77 13.97 14.42 7.11
CA GLY A 77 12.79 14.48 7.99
C GLY A 77 12.53 13.21 8.80
N GLU A 78 13.08 12.06 8.42
CA GLU A 78 12.93 10.83 9.21
C GLU A 78 13.78 10.86 10.47
N LYS A 79 13.25 10.26 11.55
CA LYS A 79 13.98 10.13 12.81
C LYS A 79 15.19 9.23 12.63
N CYS A 80 16.32 9.63 13.16
CA CYS A 80 17.58 8.91 13.07
C CYS A 80 18.27 8.81 14.44
N VAL A 81 19.10 7.80 14.59
CA VAL A 81 19.94 7.57 15.78
C VAL A 81 21.42 7.87 15.49
N ASN A 82 21.82 7.81 14.21
CA ASN A 82 23.17 8.11 13.74
C ASN A 82 23.14 8.48 12.24
N ASP A 83 24.27 8.91 11.71
CA ASP A 83 24.41 9.39 10.34
C ASP A 83 24.21 8.28 9.30
N THR A 84 24.63 7.04 9.60
CA THR A 84 24.66 5.94 8.63
C THR A 84 23.29 5.45 8.16
N VAL A 85 22.22 5.76 8.88
CA VAL A 85 20.85 5.41 8.50
C VAL A 85 20.25 6.41 7.52
N CYS A 86 20.75 7.63 7.48
CA CYS A 86 20.27 8.68 6.59
C CYS A 86 20.86 8.52 5.18
N ILE A 87 20.06 8.75 4.15
CA ILE A 87 20.52 8.77 2.74
C ILE A 87 21.63 9.81 2.54
N SER A 88 21.50 10.93 3.22
CA SER A 88 22.48 12.03 3.18
C SER A 88 23.70 11.82 4.08
N GLU A 89 23.75 10.69 4.82
CA GLU A 89 24.77 10.43 5.84
C GLU A 89 24.86 11.55 6.91
N LYS A 90 23.72 12.20 7.21
CA LYS A 90 23.66 13.32 8.15
C LYS A 90 22.44 13.27 9.04
N CYS A 91 22.64 12.89 10.30
CA CYS A 91 21.64 12.94 11.39
C CYS A 91 21.92 14.16 12.26
N SER A 92 21.01 15.11 12.34
CA SER A 92 21.15 16.29 13.19
C SER A 92 19.89 16.55 13.99
N GLY A 93 20.03 16.68 15.29
CA GLY A 93 18.88 16.84 16.20
C GLY A 93 17.94 15.62 16.21
N GLY A 94 18.46 14.41 15.92
CA GLY A 94 17.66 13.17 15.84
C GLY A 94 16.83 13.04 14.57
N VAL A 95 17.11 13.87 13.54
CA VAL A 95 16.38 13.90 12.26
C VAL A 95 17.37 13.93 11.10
N CYS A 96 17.14 13.08 10.08
CA CYS A 96 17.91 13.07 8.85
C CYS A 96 17.80 14.41 8.11
N GLN A 97 18.94 14.95 7.73
CA GLN A 97 19.03 16.17 6.90
C GLN A 97 19.20 15.77 5.44
N GLY A 98 18.61 16.53 4.53
CA GLY A 98 18.85 16.40 3.10
C GLY A 98 19.74 17.51 2.56
N LYS A 99 20.07 17.42 1.28
CA LYS A 99 20.78 18.47 0.54
C LYS A 99 19.91 19.70 0.39
N LYS A 100 20.55 20.88 0.42
CA LYS A 100 19.85 22.17 0.32
C LYS A 100 19.46 22.48 -1.13
N GLU A 101 18.62 23.49 -1.30
CA GLU A 101 18.30 24.04 -2.61
C GLU A 101 19.58 24.39 -3.38
N THR A 102 19.63 24.02 -4.67
CA THR A 102 20.76 24.16 -5.61
C THR A 102 21.95 23.21 -5.40
N GLU A 103 21.99 22.42 -4.33
CA GLU A 103 23.02 21.39 -4.16
C GLU A 103 22.81 20.23 -5.13
N ASP A 104 23.91 19.51 -5.45
CA ASP A 104 23.88 18.38 -6.38
C ASP A 104 23.13 17.19 -5.78
N CYS A 105 22.26 16.55 -6.57
CA CYS A 105 21.50 15.36 -6.21
C CYS A 105 21.53 14.32 -7.33
N GLU A 106 21.33 13.07 -6.96
CA GLU A 106 21.11 11.96 -7.91
C GLU A 106 19.62 11.58 -7.99
N ASN A 107 18.92 11.70 -6.89
CA ASN A 107 17.49 11.43 -6.79
C ASN A 107 16.81 12.36 -5.75
N THR A 108 15.48 12.36 -5.75
CA THR A 108 14.70 13.25 -4.87
C THR A 108 14.95 12.98 -3.38
N ASN A 109 15.26 11.76 -2.98
CA ASN A 109 15.54 11.42 -1.58
C ASN A 109 16.83 12.04 -1.03
N ASP A 110 17.72 12.52 -1.90
CA ASP A 110 18.93 13.23 -1.47
C ASP A 110 18.59 14.63 -0.95
N CYS A 111 17.50 15.21 -1.43
CA CYS A 111 17.15 16.60 -1.17
C CYS A 111 16.46 16.77 0.19
N ASN A 112 16.51 17.96 0.74
CA ASN A 112 15.80 18.28 1.98
C ASN A 112 14.28 18.37 1.75
N ILE A 113 13.53 18.37 2.84
CA ILE A 113 12.07 18.51 2.84
C ILE A 113 11.62 19.67 1.96
N GLY A 114 10.60 19.46 1.14
CA GLY A 114 10.06 20.46 0.22
C GLY A 114 10.91 20.73 -1.02
N LEU A 115 11.93 19.88 -1.25
CA LEU A 115 12.77 19.92 -2.46
C LEU A 115 12.68 18.60 -3.20
N TYR A 116 12.89 18.63 -4.52
CA TYR A 116 13.01 17.46 -5.39
C TYR A 116 14.24 17.57 -6.29
N CYS A 117 14.72 16.47 -6.82
CA CYS A 117 15.89 16.45 -7.68
C CYS A 117 15.50 16.58 -9.15
N LYS A 118 15.87 17.69 -9.78
CA LYS A 118 15.71 17.93 -11.23
C LYS A 118 17.00 18.49 -11.81
N ASP A 119 17.42 17.93 -12.94
CA ASP A 119 18.68 18.31 -13.62
C ASP A 119 19.89 18.21 -12.67
N LYS A 120 19.91 17.18 -11.82
CA LYS A 120 20.93 16.93 -10.80
C LYS A 120 21.08 18.04 -9.75
N LYS A 121 20.04 18.84 -9.52
CA LYS A 121 20.00 19.90 -8.52
C LYS A 121 18.72 19.79 -7.70
N CYS A 122 18.84 19.99 -6.39
CA CYS A 122 17.68 20.13 -5.52
C CYS A 122 16.93 21.43 -5.83
N LYS A 123 15.67 21.34 -6.18
CA LYS A 123 14.77 22.47 -6.52
C LYS A 123 13.54 22.40 -5.63
N LYS A 124 12.88 23.52 -5.41
CA LYS A 124 11.61 23.57 -4.67
C LYS A 124 10.53 22.79 -5.42
N VAL A 125 9.73 22.03 -4.64
CA VAL A 125 8.55 21.35 -5.18
C VAL A 125 7.58 22.34 -5.79
N LEU A 126 6.84 21.90 -6.79
CA LEU A 126 5.83 22.69 -7.49
C LEU A 126 4.58 22.83 -6.61
N ALA A 127 3.92 23.97 -6.74
CA ALA A 127 2.66 24.22 -6.07
C ALA A 127 1.48 23.50 -6.79
N VAL A 128 0.34 23.40 -6.12
CA VAL A 128 -0.92 22.92 -6.71
C VAL A 128 -1.26 23.77 -7.95
N ASN A 129 -1.63 23.10 -9.04
CA ASN A 129 -1.90 23.62 -10.38
C ASN A 129 -0.66 23.99 -11.22
N ASP A 130 0.55 23.93 -10.69
CA ASP A 130 1.75 24.09 -11.52
C ASP A 130 1.90 22.90 -12.48
N THR A 131 2.55 23.14 -13.61
CA THR A 131 2.81 22.12 -14.61
C THR A 131 3.89 21.17 -14.16
N CYS A 132 3.61 19.88 -14.14
CA CYS A 132 4.51 18.81 -13.75
C CYS A 132 4.69 17.77 -14.87
N THR A 133 5.78 17.05 -14.81
CA THR A 133 6.10 15.90 -15.68
C THR A 133 6.32 14.61 -14.90
N ASP A 134 6.59 14.73 -13.62
CA ASP A 134 6.81 13.63 -12.68
C ASP A 134 6.13 13.90 -11.35
N GLU A 135 5.76 12.84 -10.64
CA GLU A 135 5.09 12.92 -9.35
C GLU A 135 5.99 13.52 -8.26
N ASP A 136 7.30 13.31 -8.35
CA ASP A 136 8.28 13.83 -7.41
C ASP A 136 8.41 15.37 -7.48
N GLU A 137 7.91 16.00 -8.55
CA GLU A 137 7.93 17.46 -8.71
C GLU A 137 6.90 18.17 -7.83
N CYS A 138 5.80 17.46 -7.47
CA CYS A 138 4.71 18.05 -6.69
C CYS A 138 4.99 18.00 -5.19
N GLY A 139 4.36 18.93 -4.45
CA GLY A 139 4.41 18.93 -3.00
C GLY A 139 3.86 17.63 -2.37
N TYR A 140 4.19 17.39 -1.12
CA TYR A 140 3.88 16.16 -0.38
C TYR A 140 2.38 15.81 -0.31
N ASP A 141 1.49 16.78 -0.46
CA ASP A 141 0.03 16.62 -0.44
C ASP A 141 -0.58 16.61 -1.85
N SER A 142 0.24 16.45 -2.87
CA SER A 142 -0.15 16.58 -4.27
C SER A 142 0.46 15.48 -5.13
N LEU A 143 -0.22 15.15 -6.24
CA LEU A 143 0.23 14.21 -7.26
C LEU A 143 0.27 14.89 -8.63
N CYS A 144 1.20 14.49 -9.47
CA CYS A 144 1.20 14.91 -10.87
C CYS A 144 0.12 14.12 -11.63
N TYR A 145 -0.95 14.81 -12.00
CA TYR A 145 -2.05 14.22 -12.74
C TYR A 145 -2.42 15.12 -13.93
N ASP A 146 -2.48 14.55 -15.12
CA ASP A 146 -2.76 15.26 -16.36
C ASP A 146 -1.86 16.50 -16.58
N GLY A 147 -0.56 16.34 -16.26
CA GLY A 147 0.46 17.38 -16.41
C GLY A 147 0.39 18.52 -15.40
N LYS A 148 -0.39 18.37 -14.32
CA LYS A 148 -0.50 19.38 -13.25
C LYS A 148 -0.45 18.75 -11.89
N CYS A 149 0.15 19.45 -10.91
CA CYS A 149 0.11 19.06 -9.52
C CYS A 149 -1.32 19.21 -8.97
N GLN A 150 -1.97 18.09 -8.67
CA GLN A 150 -3.32 18.04 -8.11
C GLN A 150 -3.26 17.67 -6.64
N LYS A 151 -4.02 18.38 -5.81
CA LYS A 151 -4.07 18.12 -4.38
C LYS A 151 -4.71 16.75 -4.10
N MET A 152 -4.13 15.97 -3.19
CA MET A 152 -4.74 14.72 -2.74
C MET A 152 -6.10 14.97 -2.09
N LEU A 153 -7.01 14.01 -2.24
CA LEU A 153 -8.37 14.03 -1.70
C LEU A 153 -9.19 15.27 -2.15
N SER A 154 -8.96 15.75 -3.36
CA SER A 154 -9.64 16.96 -3.89
C SER A 154 -10.65 16.68 -4.99
N PHE A 155 -10.62 15.52 -5.62
CA PHE A 155 -11.53 15.20 -6.71
C PHE A 155 -12.87 14.73 -6.16
N PRO A 156 -13.97 15.44 -6.47
CA PRO A 156 -15.30 15.06 -6.01
C PRO A 156 -15.76 13.73 -6.61
N SER A 157 -16.74 13.13 -5.95
CA SER A 157 -17.45 11.95 -6.48
C SER A 157 -18.00 12.23 -7.88
N GLY A 158 -17.80 11.28 -8.79
CA GLY A 158 -18.16 11.41 -10.21
C GLY A 158 -17.04 11.90 -11.11
N THR A 159 -15.93 12.40 -10.57
CA THR A 159 -14.76 12.76 -11.38
C THR A 159 -14.19 11.52 -12.07
N GLN A 160 -14.10 11.54 -13.40
CA GLN A 160 -13.42 10.50 -14.16
C GLN A 160 -11.90 10.67 -14.03
N ILE A 161 -11.19 9.56 -13.78
CA ILE A 161 -9.74 9.51 -13.71
C ILE A 161 -9.20 8.45 -14.66
N THR A 162 -7.90 8.53 -14.97
CA THR A 162 -7.30 7.67 -16.01
C THR A 162 -6.92 6.28 -15.50
N SER A 163 -6.72 6.11 -14.19
CA SER A 163 -6.29 4.84 -13.60
C SER A 163 -6.69 4.76 -12.13
N SER A 164 -6.87 3.54 -11.61
CA SER A 164 -7.06 3.28 -10.19
C SER A 164 -5.84 3.66 -9.33
N LEU A 165 -4.67 3.85 -9.93
CA LEU A 165 -3.47 4.32 -9.21
C LEU A 165 -3.65 5.73 -8.63
N TYR A 166 -4.57 6.52 -9.17
CA TYR A 166 -4.86 7.88 -8.71
C TYR A 166 -5.99 7.95 -7.67
N THR A 167 -6.25 6.86 -6.96
CA THR A 167 -7.27 6.80 -5.89
C THR A 167 -7.08 7.89 -4.82
N PHE A 168 -5.83 8.27 -4.53
CA PHE A 168 -5.51 9.33 -3.57
C PHE A 168 -5.95 10.74 -3.99
N LEU A 169 -6.30 10.96 -5.25
CA LEU A 169 -6.90 12.22 -5.69
C LEU A 169 -8.38 12.34 -5.32
N CYS A 170 -9.09 11.21 -5.21
CA CYS A 170 -10.51 11.19 -4.87
C CYS A 170 -10.74 11.60 -3.41
N GLU A 171 -11.67 12.51 -3.15
CA GLU A 171 -12.07 12.92 -1.79
C GLU A 171 -12.53 11.73 -0.92
N THR A 172 -13.09 10.71 -1.57
CA THR A 172 -13.54 9.46 -0.95
C THR A 172 -12.44 8.41 -0.83
N ASN A 173 -11.26 8.67 -1.39
CA ASN A 173 -10.17 7.70 -1.56
C ASN A 173 -10.65 6.35 -2.11
N LYS A 174 -11.67 6.35 -2.93
CA LYS A 174 -12.22 5.15 -3.58
C LYS A 174 -12.44 5.42 -5.07
N VAL A 175 -11.97 4.47 -5.87
CA VAL A 175 -12.19 4.45 -7.32
C VAL A 175 -13.14 3.32 -7.66
N ILE A 176 -14.07 3.60 -8.54
CA ILE A 176 -15.05 2.67 -9.08
C ILE A 176 -14.74 2.47 -10.56
N TYR A 177 -14.67 1.20 -10.98
CA TYR A 177 -14.48 0.85 -12.38
C TYR A 177 -15.79 0.43 -13.01
N ILE A 178 -16.25 1.17 -14.00
CA ILE A 178 -17.52 0.93 -14.70
C ILE A 178 -17.33 1.16 -16.19
N GLU A 179 -17.74 0.21 -17.02
CA GLU A 179 -17.74 0.30 -18.48
C GLU A 179 -16.40 0.77 -19.06
N GLY A 180 -15.30 0.22 -18.53
CA GLY A 180 -13.96 0.56 -19.03
C GLY A 180 -13.39 1.88 -18.50
N LYS A 181 -14.06 2.57 -17.57
CA LYS A 181 -13.65 3.87 -17.03
C LYS A 181 -13.53 3.83 -15.51
N TYR A 182 -12.68 4.69 -14.99
CA TYR A 182 -12.47 4.86 -13.54
C TYR A 182 -13.11 6.17 -13.08
N TYR A 183 -13.83 6.11 -11.95
CA TYR A 183 -14.50 7.28 -11.37
C TYR A 183 -14.21 7.36 -9.88
N CYS A 184 -14.01 8.55 -9.35
CA CYS A 184 -14.07 8.80 -7.92
C CYS A 184 -15.49 8.53 -7.41
N GLY A 185 -15.64 7.76 -6.34
CA GLY A 185 -16.96 7.43 -5.83
C GLY A 185 -16.95 6.76 -4.47
N THR A 186 -18.08 6.21 -4.06
CA THR A 186 -18.26 5.49 -2.80
C THR A 186 -18.82 4.11 -3.04
N THR A 187 -18.52 3.17 -2.14
CA THR A 187 -19.07 1.82 -2.16
C THR A 187 -19.69 1.50 -0.80
N THR A 188 -20.88 0.92 -0.79
CA THR A 188 -21.58 0.45 0.41
C THR A 188 -21.89 -1.04 0.21
N LEU A 189 -21.46 -1.88 1.15
CA LEU A 189 -21.76 -3.31 1.12
C LEU A 189 -23.26 -3.55 1.18
N ILE A 190 -23.79 -4.38 0.28
CA ILE A 190 -25.20 -4.79 0.31
C ILE A 190 -25.32 -5.98 1.25
N GLY A 191 -26.08 -5.79 2.33
CA GLY A 191 -26.22 -6.77 3.40
C GLY A 191 -25.29 -6.54 4.58
N THR A 192 -25.37 -7.43 5.56
CA THR A 192 -24.61 -7.31 6.82
C THR A 192 -23.50 -8.36 6.96
N GLU A 193 -23.48 -9.36 6.08
CA GLU A 193 -22.48 -10.42 6.12
C GLU A 193 -21.17 -9.97 5.50
N LYS A 194 -20.15 -9.95 6.33
CA LYS A 194 -18.78 -9.59 5.89
C LYS A 194 -17.95 -10.81 5.46
N GLU A 195 -18.26 -12.00 5.97
CA GLU A 195 -17.58 -13.25 5.61
C GLU A 195 -18.20 -13.87 4.36
N CYS A 196 -17.35 -14.19 3.38
CA CYS A 196 -17.76 -14.93 2.18
C CYS A 196 -17.89 -16.41 2.53
N LYS A 197 -19.11 -16.95 2.45
CA LYS A 197 -19.43 -18.33 2.84
C LYS A 197 -19.47 -19.29 1.67
N GLY A 198 -18.99 -20.51 1.90
CA GLY A 198 -19.03 -21.58 0.91
C GLY A 198 -18.31 -21.24 -0.40
N GLU A 199 -19.01 -21.34 -1.52
CA GLU A 199 -18.46 -21.06 -2.86
C GLU A 199 -18.54 -19.57 -3.25
N GLN A 200 -18.93 -18.69 -2.36
CA GLN A 200 -19.00 -17.25 -2.64
C GLN A 200 -17.63 -16.70 -2.99
N THR A 201 -17.49 -16.11 -4.18
CA THR A 201 -16.25 -15.53 -4.69
C THR A 201 -16.27 -14.01 -4.73
N SER A 202 -17.43 -13.39 -4.65
CA SER A 202 -17.62 -11.95 -4.69
C SER A 202 -18.69 -11.45 -3.71
N CYS A 203 -18.65 -10.17 -3.43
CA CYS A 203 -19.62 -9.45 -2.60
C CYS A 203 -20.23 -8.32 -3.42
N LYS A 204 -21.52 -8.05 -3.17
CA LYS A 204 -22.25 -7.00 -3.86
C LYS A 204 -22.20 -5.69 -3.11
N TYR A 205 -22.03 -4.61 -3.84
CA TYR A 205 -21.97 -3.24 -3.32
C TYR A 205 -22.87 -2.33 -4.12
N THR A 206 -23.49 -1.39 -3.42
CA THR A 206 -24.02 -0.19 -4.05
C THR A 206 -22.85 0.78 -4.27
N ALA A 207 -22.54 1.08 -5.52
CA ALA A 207 -21.55 2.07 -5.91
C ALA A 207 -22.26 3.38 -6.30
N LYS A 208 -21.75 4.51 -5.76
CA LYS A 208 -22.25 5.84 -6.10
C LYS A 208 -21.11 6.70 -6.60
N TYR A 209 -21.28 7.34 -7.78
CA TYR A 209 -20.34 8.28 -8.38
C TYR A 209 -21.10 9.42 -9.04
N GLY A 210 -20.92 10.64 -8.54
CA GLY A 210 -21.79 11.75 -8.86
C GLY A 210 -23.25 11.43 -8.49
N ASP A 211 -24.16 11.61 -9.44
CA ASP A 211 -25.59 11.31 -9.29
C ASP A 211 -25.97 9.87 -9.68
N VAL A 212 -25.00 9.09 -10.17
CA VAL A 212 -25.25 7.71 -10.62
C VAL A 212 -25.08 6.75 -9.46
N THR A 213 -26.03 5.82 -9.34
CA THR A 213 -25.98 4.71 -8.42
C THR A 213 -26.14 3.40 -9.19
N THR A 214 -25.27 2.44 -8.93
CA THR A 214 -25.28 1.12 -9.58
C THR A 214 -24.84 0.03 -8.62
N GLU A 215 -25.11 -1.22 -8.96
CA GLU A 215 -24.53 -2.37 -8.25
C GLU A 215 -23.20 -2.77 -8.91
N ILE A 216 -22.22 -3.09 -8.08
CA ILE A 216 -20.95 -3.68 -8.50
C ILE A 216 -20.64 -4.91 -7.66
N GLU A 217 -19.72 -5.72 -8.15
CA GLU A 217 -19.17 -6.84 -7.39
C GLU A 217 -17.69 -6.63 -7.13
N GLU A 218 -17.26 -6.89 -5.89
CA GLU A 218 -15.85 -6.93 -5.52
C GLU A 218 -15.49 -8.35 -5.05
N VAL A 219 -14.32 -8.82 -5.47
CA VAL A 219 -13.85 -10.18 -5.16
C VAL A 219 -13.58 -10.32 -3.66
N CYS A 220 -14.00 -11.44 -3.09
CA CYS A 220 -13.69 -11.81 -1.72
C CYS A 220 -12.18 -11.89 -1.51
N LYS A 221 -11.69 -11.29 -0.44
CA LYS A 221 -10.25 -11.22 -0.10
C LYS A 221 -9.91 -12.06 1.11
N CYS A 222 -8.71 -12.60 1.12
CA CYS A 222 -8.15 -13.26 2.28
C CYS A 222 -7.94 -12.25 3.42
N ASN A 223 -8.22 -12.70 4.64
CA ASN A 223 -7.79 -12.00 5.86
C ASN A 223 -6.51 -12.68 6.38
N ALA A 224 -5.57 -11.86 6.83
CA ALA A 224 -4.28 -12.34 7.32
C ALA A 224 -4.35 -13.26 8.56
N GLN A 225 -5.47 -13.29 9.26
CA GLN A 225 -5.65 -14.05 10.49
C GLN A 225 -6.32 -15.42 10.28
N TYR A 226 -6.97 -15.63 9.14
CA TYR A 226 -7.79 -16.82 8.89
C TYR A 226 -7.38 -17.56 7.63
N LYS A 227 -7.01 -18.83 7.75
CA LYS A 227 -6.54 -19.67 6.65
C LYS A 227 -7.63 -19.97 5.61
N ASP A 228 -8.82 -20.24 6.08
CA ASP A 228 -9.91 -20.80 5.28
C ASP A 228 -11.08 -19.81 5.11
N LYS A 229 -10.89 -18.57 5.52
CA LYS A 229 -11.93 -17.54 5.45
C LYS A 229 -11.56 -16.44 4.50
N LYS A 230 -12.51 -16.06 3.67
CA LYS A 230 -12.45 -14.88 2.82
C LYS A 230 -13.53 -13.90 3.26
N PHE A 231 -13.30 -12.64 3.01
CA PHE A 231 -14.18 -11.57 3.46
C PHE A 231 -14.48 -10.59 2.33
N CYS A 232 -15.64 -9.96 2.43
CA CYS A 232 -15.98 -8.82 1.61
C CYS A 232 -15.05 -7.65 1.95
N PRO A 233 -14.45 -6.96 0.97
CA PRO A 233 -13.75 -5.71 1.18
C PRO A 233 -14.63 -4.70 1.93
N ILE A 234 -14.06 -3.87 2.80
CA ILE A 234 -14.83 -2.85 3.50
C ILE A 234 -15.30 -1.79 2.50
N GLY A 235 -16.59 -1.46 2.54
CA GLY A 235 -17.13 -0.38 1.74
C GLY A 235 -16.56 0.97 2.17
N SER A 236 -16.38 1.88 1.22
CA SER A 236 -15.83 3.21 1.54
C SER A 236 -16.75 4.07 2.41
N THR A 237 -18.02 3.70 2.58
CA THR A 237 -18.95 4.35 3.50
C THR A 237 -18.90 3.78 4.93
N ASP A 238 -18.19 2.69 5.15
CA ASP A 238 -18.00 2.13 6.49
C ASP A 238 -17.20 3.09 7.38
N LYS A 239 -17.59 3.12 8.67
CA LYS A 239 -16.96 4.02 9.66
C LYS A 239 -15.44 3.86 9.72
N ILE A 240 -14.93 2.63 9.67
CA ILE A 240 -13.50 2.34 9.75
C ILE A 240 -12.75 2.93 8.56
N PHE A 241 -13.29 2.77 7.34
CA PHE A 241 -12.74 3.38 6.16
C PHE A 241 -12.76 4.92 6.27
N GLN A 242 -13.86 5.49 6.71
CA GLN A 242 -14.01 6.93 6.88
C GLN A 242 -13.07 7.50 7.96
N ASP A 243 -12.89 6.79 9.06
CA ASP A 243 -11.94 7.18 10.11
C ASP A 243 -10.48 7.11 9.59
N GLY A 244 -10.16 6.12 8.74
CA GLY A 244 -8.88 6.04 8.04
C GLY A 244 -8.62 7.23 7.12
N ILE A 245 -9.61 7.65 6.33
CA ILE A 245 -9.49 8.84 5.47
C ILE A 245 -9.27 10.11 6.30
N LYS A 246 -10.00 10.29 7.40
CA LYS A 246 -9.79 11.43 8.30
C LYS A 246 -8.38 11.43 8.91
N ALA A 247 -7.89 10.27 9.33
CA ALA A 247 -6.53 10.15 9.85
C ALA A 247 -5.48 10.45 8.77
N PHE A 248 -5.72 10.03 7.52
CA PHE A 248 -4.89 10.36 6.38
C PHE A 248 -4.89 11.87 6.07
N GLN A 249 -6.05 12.52 6.07
CA GLN A 249 -6.17 13.98 5.93
C GLN A 249 -5.42 14.73 7.03
N ASN A 250 -5.56 14.28 8.28
CA ASN A 250 -4.83 14.86 9.41
C ASN A 250 -3.32 14.68 9.25
N HIS A 251 -2.87 13.51 8.77
CA HIS A 251 -1.45 13.27 8.48
C HIS A 251 -0.94 14.23 7.41
N LEU A 252 -1.61 14.35 6.28
CA LEU A 252 -1.23 15.30 5.22
C LEU A 252 -1.14 16.74 5.72
N THR A 253 -2.01 17.13 6.63
CA THR A 253 -2.07 18.50 7.14
C THR A 253 -1.01 18.78 8.21
N ASN A 254 -0.79 17.84 9.13
CA ASN A 254 -0.03 18.11 10.37
C ASN A 254 1.35 17.46 10.40
N SER A 255 1.52 16.30 9.78
CA SER A 255 2.75 15.50 9.87
C SER A 255 3.59 15.59 8.61
N ALA A 256 2.96 15.57 7.46
CA ALA A 256 3.64 15.54 6.18
C ALA A 256 4.55 16.75 5.90
N PRO A 257 4.25 17.98 6.36
CA PRO A 257 5.16 19.11 6.18
C PRO A 257 6.54 18.93 6.84
N ASN A 258 6.64 18.00 7.79
CA ASN A 258 7.87 17.72 8.53
C ASN A 258 8.64 16.49 8.00
N HIS A 259 8.15 15.88 6.95
CA HIS A 259 8.77 14.69 6.37
C HIS A 259 9.01 14.91 4.87
N HIS A 260 10.08 14.35 4.36
CA HIS A 260 10.29 14.27 2.92
C HIS A 260 9.40 13.14 2.38
N ILE A 261 8.11 13.44 2.23
CA ILE A 261 7.14 12.47 1.74
C ILE A 261 6.84 12.79 0.29
N THR A 262 7.29 11.90 -0.56
CA THR A 262 6.48 11.55 -1.72
C THR A 262 5.47 10.51 -1.25
N TRP A 263 4.30 10.44 -1.83
CA TRP A 263 3.31 9.37 -1.59
C TRP A 263 3.93 7.95 -1.64
N LYS A 264 5.12 7.79 -2.23
CA LYS A 264 5.94 6.58 -2.27
C LYS A 264 6.60 6.24 -0.93
N LEU A 265 6.71 7.18 -0.01
CA LEU A 265 7.36 6.98 1.27
C LEU A 265 6.32 6.88 2.37
N ILE A 266 5.85 5.66 2.60
CA ILE A 266 4.96 5.38 3.73
C ILE A 266 5.73 5.63 5.02
N PRO A 267 5.16 6.42 5.95
CA PRO A 267 5.77 6.65 7.25
C PRO A 267 6.12 5.34 7.95
N ARG A 268 7.25 5.30 8.63
CA ARG A 268 7.71 4.07 9.31
C ARG A 268 7.10 3.88 10.68
N ASN A 269 6.53 4.93 11.26
CA ASN A 269 5.79 4.83 12.50
C ASN A 269 4.40 4.24 12.25
N TYR A 270 3.99 3.26 13.06
CA TYR A 270 2.71 2.57 12.94
C TYR A 270 1.50 3.53 12.92
N GLU A 271 1.47 4.49 13.83
CA GLU A 271 0.36 5.46 13.92
C GLU A 271 0.24 6.30 12.64
N ASP A 272 1.36 6.64 12.03
CA ASP A 272 1.40 7.40 10.79
C ASP A 272 1.11 6.53 9.56
N ARG A 273 1.32 5.21 9.64
CA ARG A 273 1.07 4.25 8.54
C ARG A 273 -0.35 3.75 8.47
N ARG A 274 -1.01 3.60 9.62
CA ARG A 274 -2.36 3.03 9.71
C ARG A 274 -3.35 3.68 8.74
N PRO A 275 -3.41 5.01 8.58
CA PRO A 275 -4.28 5.67 7.61
C PRO A 275 -4.01 5.25 6.16
N PHE A 276 -2.72 5.13 5.77
CA PHE A 276 -2.34 4.71 4.42
C PHE A 276 -2.75 3.27 4.14
N ILE A 277 -2.57 2.37 5.11
CA ILE A 277 -2.96 0.97 4.97
C ILE A 277 -4.47 0.86 4.82
N ILE A 278 -5.23 1.59 5.63
CA ILE A 278 -6.68 1.61 5.54
C ILE A 278 -7.12 2.17 4.18
N ALA A 279 -6.47 3.23 3.70
CA ALA A 279 -6.81 3.86 2.45
C ALA A 279 -6.50 2.98 1.22
N ASP A 280 -5.38 2.25 1.24
CA ASP A 280 -4.85 1.54 0.07
C ASP A 280 -5.30 0.06 0.01
N PHE A 281 -5.39 -0.63 1.14
CA PHE A 281 -5.56 -2.07 1.18
C PHE A 281 -6.97 -2.58 1.48
N SER A 282 -7.95 -1.71 1.55
CA SER A 282 -9.35 -2.10 1.80
C SER A 282 -9.45 -3.03 3.02
N PRO A 283 -9.65 -2.49 4.18
CA PRO A 283 -9.33 -3.16 5.44
C PRO A 283 -10.30 -4.28 5.76
N LEU A 284 -9.75 -5.44 5.73
CA LEU A 284 -10.19 -6.57 6.54
C LEU A 284 -9.48 -6.52 7.90
N TYR A 285 -9.01 -5.34 8.31
CA TYR A 285 -7.93 -5.22 9.29
C TYR A 285 -8.36 -4.50 10.56
N ASP A 286 -9.65 -4.61 10.92
CA ASP A 286 -10.20 -4.00 12.11
C ASP A 286 -9.43 -4.32 13.39
N ASP A 287 -8.86 -5.54 13.47
CA ASP A 287 -8.25 -6.08 14.67
C ASP A 287 -6.84 -6.63 14.42
N LEU A 288 -6.13 -6.18 13.37
CA LEU A 288 -4.78 -6.64 13.14
C LEU A 288 -3.85 -6.12 14.23
N PRO A 289 -3.15 -7.01 14.95
CA PRO A 289 -2.09 -6.60 15.85
C PRO A 289 -1.01 -5.79 15.14
N GLU A 290 -0.40 -4.84 15.85
CA GLU A 290 0.63 -3.92 15.30
C GLU A 290 1.74 -4.66 14.52
N CYS A 291 2.15 -5.85 15.00
CA CYS A 291 3.18 -6.66 14.34
C CYS A 291 2.81 -7.09 12.91
N LEU A 292 1.52 -7.25 12.60
CA LEU A 292 1.07 -7.68 11.28
C LEU A 292 1.04 -6.54 10.26
N TYR A 293 0.87 -5.30 10.69
CA TYR A 293 0.96 -4.15 9.80
C TYR A 293 2.35 -4.00 9.20
N ASP A 294 3.39 -4.21 10.00
CA ASP A 294 4.79 -4.14 9.52
C ASP A 294 5.11 -5.22 8.48
N ALA A 295 4.50 -6.40 8.62
CA ALA A 295 4.69 -7.50 7.67
C ALA A 295 4.06 -7.24 6.30
N PHE A 296 2.89 -6.64 6.27
CA PHE A 296 2.19 -6.33 5.02
C PHE A 296 2.92 -5.27 4.21
N LEU A 297 3.43 -4.25 4.86
CA LEU A 297 4.17 -3.18 4.18
C LEU A 297 5.51 -3.63 3.62
N SER A 298 6.19 -4.55 4.30
CA SER A 298 7.50 -5.02 3.84
C SER A 298 7.44 -5.98 2.65
N THR A 299 6.32 -6.69 2.45
CA THR A 299 6.20 -7.74 1.44
C THR A 299 5.48 -7.31 0.16
N ASN A 300 4.59 -6.31 0.20
CA ASN A 300 3.72 -5.99 -0.93
C ASN A 300 4.22 -4.82 -1.78
N TYR A 301 4.94 -3.85 -1.22
CA TYR A 301 5.38 -2.67 -2.00
C TYR A 301 6.41 -2.97 -3.09
N VAL A 302 7.26 -3.98 -2.89
CA VAL A 302 8.25 -4.39 -3.91
C VAL A 302 7.59 -5.21 -5.03
N LYS A 303 6.49 -5.91 -4.76
CA LYS A 303 5.85 -6.79 -5.76
C LYS A 303 4.82 -6.07 -6.64
N VAL A 304 4.10 -5.09 -6.14
CA VAL A 304 3.08 -4.38 -6.95
C VAL A 304 3.73 -3.49 -8.01
N GLY A 305 4.86 -2.84 -7.72
CA GLY A 305 5.59 -2.02 -8.71
C GLY A 305 6.24 -2.83 -9.83
N MET A 306 6.66 -4.09 -9.59
CA MET A 306 7.33 -4.92 -10.62
C MET A 306 6.37 -5.84 -11.39
N PHE A 307 5.26 -6.29 -10.81
CA PHE A 307 4.32 -7.17 -11.53
C PHE A 307 3.38 -6.40 -12.47
N GLY A 308 3.06 -5.15 -12.19
CA GLY A 308 2.29 -4.30 -13.11
C GLY A 308 3.00 -4.03 -14.43
N LEU A 309 4.33 -3.95 -14.42
CA LEU A 309 5.15 -3.71 -15.61
C LEU A 309 5.44 -4.99 -16.42
N PHE A 310 5.47 -6.18 -15.79
CA PHE A 310 5.77 -7.43 -16.47
C PHE A 310 4.58 -8.04 -17.23
N LEU A 311 3.36 -7.78 -16.82
CA LEU A 311 2.17 -8.27 -17.53
C LEU A 311 1.83 -7.44 -18.78
N LEU A 312 2.27 -6.19 -18.85
CA LEU A 312 2.11 -5.35 -20.06
C LEU A 312 3.13 -5.67 -21.15
N SER A 313 4.29 -6.28 -20.84
CA SER A 313 5.31 -6.67 -21.83
C SER A 313 5.09 -8.04 -22.48
N LEU A 314 4.07 -8.80 -22.05
CA LEU A 314 3.72 -10.11 -22.63
C LEU A 314 2.45 -10.07 -23.49
N LEU A 315 1.85 -8.89 -23.69
CA LEU A 315 0.65 -8.70 -24.53
C LEU A 315 0.87 -7.81 -25.74
N PHE A 316 2.14 -7.52 -26.10
CA PHE A 316 2.50 -6.90 -27.38
C PHE A 316 3.60 -7.70 -28.08
#